data_6d8ee0a860d63922a0992ff4ab04a716
#
_entry.id   6d8ee0a860d63922a0992ff4ab04a716
#
_cell.length_a   1.000
_cell.length_b   1.000
_cell.length_c   1.000
_cell.angle_alpha   90.00
_cell.angle_beta   90.00
_cell.angle_gamma   90.00
#
_symmetry.space_group_name_H-M   'P 1'
#
loop_
_entity.id
_entity.type
_entity.pdbx_description
1 polymer ?
#
loop_
_entity_poly.entity_id
_entity_poly.type
_entity_poly.pdbx_seq_one_letter_code
_entity_poly.pdbx_strand_id
1 'polypeptide(L)'
;GNYGGQSIQGGLWKDLLPFLNALHVDHLILEFARRGYDELAVFNDLREGIALGVGVIDIKDNEVETPEEVARRIETSVKVLGESRIKWVHPDCGFWMLPRTVADRKMAALVAGRDLFEGSRSERLNENDYL
;
A
#
# COMPACT_ATOMS: atom_id res chain seq x y z
N GLY A 1 -13.89 4.44 0.58
CA GLY A 1 -13.62 4.03 -0.78
C GLY A 1 -14.39 4.80 -1.83
N ASN A 2 -13.74 5.03 -2.95
CA ASN A 2 -14.31 5.75 -4.09
C ASN A 2 -14.74 4.74 -5.15
N TYR A 3 -15.89 4.16 -5.00
CA TYR A 3 -16.46 3.20 -5.93
C TYR A 3 -16.79 3.83 -7.30
N GLY A 4 -16.77 3.03 -8.34
CA GLY A 4 -17.23 3.45 -9.66
C GLY A 4 -16.26 4.31 -10.46
N GLY A 5 -14.98 4.30 -10.15
CA GLY A 5 -13.93 4.97 -10.95
C GLY A 5 -13.84 6.48 -10.77
N GLN A 6 -14.70 7.09 -9.96
CA GLN A 6 -14.66 8.53 -9.66
C GLN A 6 -14.30 8.78 -8.19
N SER A 7 -13.47 9.79 -7.95
CA SER A 7 -13.23 10.27 -6.59
C SER A 7 -14.42 11.11 -6.14
N ILE A 8 -15.25 10.56 -5.25
CA ILE A 8 -16.44 11.22 -4.73
C ILE A 8 -16.09 12.03 -3.48
N GLN A 9 -15.09 11.59 -2.72
CA GLN A 9 -14.64 12.26 -1.51
C GLN A 9 -13.23 12.79 -1.68
N GLY A 10 -13.04 14.06 -1.40
CA GLY A 10 -11.75 14.70 -1.23
C GLY A 10 -11.39 14.85 0.24
N GLY A 11 -10.17 15.25 0.52
CA GLY A 11 -9.67 15.49 1.86
C GLY A 11 -8.29 14.87 2.08
N LEU A 12 -7.67 15.29 3.15
CA LEU A 12 -6.32 14.86 3.51
C LEU A 12 -6.38 13.86 4.67
N TRP A 13 -5.50 12.87 4.64
CA TRP A 13 -5.36 11.90 5.75
C TRP A 13 -5.02 12.56 7.07
N LYS A 14 -4.24 13.66 7.06
CA LYS A 14 -3.89 14.41 8.27
C LYS A 14 -5.12 14.89 9.05
N ASP A 15 -6.19 15.23 8.35
CA ASP A 15 -7.40 15.74 8.98
C ASP A 15 -8.19 14.62 9.71
N LEU A 16 -7.97 13.38 9.29
CA LEU A 16 -8.58 12.19 9.90
C LEU A 16 -7.71 11.53 10.98
N LEU A 17 -6.46 11.92 11.11
CA LEU A 17 -5.51 11.26 12.01
C LEU A 17 -6.00 11.20 13.47
N PRO A 18 -6.58 12.25 14.07
CA PRO A 18 -7.12 12.17 15.43
C PRO A 18 -8.22 11.12 15.57
N PHE A 19 -9.09 11.01 14.57
CA PHE A 19 -10.13 9.99 14.52
C PHE A 19 -9.53 8.58 14.41
N LEU A 20 -8.57 8.39 13.48
CA LEU A 20 -7.91 7.11 13.29
C LEU A 20 -7.18 6.65 14.55
N ASN A 21 -6.53 7.56 15.27
CA ASN A 21 -5.85 7.27 16.53
C ASN A 21 -6.81 6.89 17.68
N ALA A 22 -8.05 7.31 17.60
CA ALA A 22 -9.08 6.97 18.59
C ALA A 22 -9.73 5.60 18.33
N LEU A 23 -9.49 4.98 17.18
CA LEU A 23 -10.07 3.68 16.85
C LEU A 23 -9.43 2.56 17.68
N HIS A 24 -10.26 1.65 18.16
CA HIS A 24 -9.83 0.43 18.86
C HIS A 24 -9.63 -0.70 17.85
N VAL A 25 -8.55 -0.59 17.05
CA VAL A 25 -8.22 -1.55 16.00
C VAL A 25 -6.73 -1.87 16.05
N ASP A 26 -6.35 -3.03 15.53
CA ASP A 26 -4.96 -3.47 15.43
C ASP A 26 -4.30 -3.02 14.13
N HIS A 27 -5.08 -2.78 13.09
CA HIS A 27 -4.58 -2.28 11.81
C HIS A 27 -5.63 -1.51 11.02
N LEU A 28 -5.15 -0.69 10.11
CA LEU A 28 -5.93 0.04 9.12
C LEU A 28 -5.50 -0.38 7.71
N ILE A 29 -6.44 -0.51 6.82
CA ILE A 29 -6.21 -0.77 5.39
C ILE A 29 -6.59 0.49 4.62
N LEU A 30 -5.61 1.08 3.91
CA LEU A 30 -5.75 2.40 3.30
C LEU A 30 -5.38 2.40 1.83
N GLU A 31 -6.11 3.20 1.06
CA GLU A 31 -5.89 3.41 -0.39
C GLU A 31 -4.75 4.40 -0.62
N PHE A 32 -3.74 4.02 -1.38
CA PHE A 32 -2.63 4.88 -1.78
C PHE A 32 -2.31 4.81 -3.27
N ALA A 33 -2.55 3.69 -3.94
CA ALA A 33 -2.11 3.51 -5.33
C ALA A 33 -2.71 4.57 -6.27
N ARG A 34 -3.99 4.88 -6.12
CA ARG A 34 -4.68 5.92 -6.90
C ARG A 34 -4.43 7.33 -6.38
N ARG A 35 -4.39 7.51 -5.06
CA ARG A 35 -4.20 8.82 -4.43
C ARG A 35 -2.76 9.33 -4.53
N GLY A 36 -1.80 8.42 -4.61
CA GLY A 36 -0.38 8.71 -4.45
C GLY A 36 0.10 8.56 -3.02
N TYR A 37 1.40 8.66 -2.83
CA TYR A 37 2.10 8.34 -1.58
C TYR A 37 2.58 9.60 -0.81
N ASP A 38 2.15 10.78 -1.22
CA ASP A 38 2.63 12.06 -0.66
C ASP A 38 2.25 12.24 0.82
N GLU A 39 1.13 11.65 1.24
CA GLU A 39 0.65 11.74 2.62
C GLU A 39 1.13 10.59 3.53
N LEU A 40 1.97 9.69 3.07
CA LEU A 40 2.45 8.56 3.89
C LEU A 40 3.03 9.02 5.22
N ALA A 41 3.81 10.11 5.23
CA ALA A 41 4.47 10.60 6.42
C ALA A 41 3.51 10.98 7.57
N VAL A 42 2.26 11.28 7.27
CA VAL A 42 1.21 11.55 8.27
C VAL A 42 1.05 10.37 9.23
N PHE A 43 1.21 9.15 8.73
CA PHE A 43 1.04 7.93 9.52
C PHE A 43 2.22 7.60 10.44
N ASN A 44 3.29 8.39 10.41
CA ASN A 44 4.30 8.34 11.46
C ASN A 44 3.74 8.78 12.83
N ASP A 45 2.70 9.61 12.83
CA ASP A 45 2.00 10.08 14.04
C ASP A 45 0.80 9.17 14.41
N LEU A 46 0.62 8.06 13.70
CA LEU A 46 -0.35 7.03 14.07
C LEU A 46 0.12 6.32 15.33
N ARG A 47 -0.81 6.10 16.28
CA ARG A 47 -0.55 5.43 17.55
C ARG A 47 0.23 4.12 17.34
N GLU A 48 1.22 3.86 18.19
CA GLU A 48 1.85 2.54 18.28
C GLU A 48 0.80 1.45 18.45
N GLY A 49 0.99 0.32 17.94
CA GLY A 49 0.01 -0.77 18.01
C GLY A 49 -1.04 -0.76 16.90
N ILE A 50 -1.16 0.31 16.10
CA ILE A 50 -1.94 0.27 14.86
C ILE A 50 -0.99 0.06 13.69
N ALA A 51 -1.09 -1.10 13.05
CA ALA A 51 -0.34 -1.40 11.82
C ALA A 51 -1.10 -0.93 10.59
N LEU A 52 -0.41 -0.87 9.44
CA LEU A 52 -1.00 -0.49 8.17
C LEU A 52 -0.97 -1.62 7.15
N GLY A 53 -2.06 -1.75 6.42
CA GLY A 53 -2.09 -2.30 5.08
C GLY A 53 -2.06 -1.15 4.07
N VAL A 54 -1.17 -1.24 3.09
CA VAL A 54 -0.96 -0.19 2.09
C VAL A 54 -1.45 -0.64 0.73
N GLY A 55 -2.33 0.15 0.12
CA GLY A 55 -2.79 -0.06 -1.24
C GLY A 55 -1.67 0.18 -2.25
N VAL A 56 -1.34 -0.83 -3.05
CA VAL A 56 -0.27 -0.78 -4.05
C VAL A 56 -0.74 -1.13 -5.47
N ILE A 57 -2.01 -1.47 -5.63
CA ILE A 57 -2.66 -1.74 -6.93
C ILE A 57 -3.84 -0.77 -7.09
N ASP A 58 -3.84 -0.01 -8.19
CA ASP A 58 -4.98 0.83 -8.58
C ASP A 58 -6.10 -0.05 -9.15
N ILE A 59 -7.32 0.13 -8.67
CA ILE A 59 -8.47 -0.65 -9.12
C ILE A 59 -9.37 0.12 -10.08
N LYS A 60 -9.01 1.35 -10.45
CA LYS A 60 -9.87 2.29 -11.19
C LYS A 60 -9.49 2.43 -12.66
N ASP A 61 -8.48 1.74 -13.12
CA ASP A 61 -8.16 1.61 -14.53
C ASP A 61 -7.80 0.16 -14.91
N ASN A 62 -7.75 -0.09 -16.21
CA ASN A 62 -7.48 -1.43 -16.75
C ASN A 62 -5.97 -1.67 -16.96
N GLU A 63 -5.14 -0.68 -16.75
CA GLU A 63 -3.69 -0.83 -16.85
C GLU A 63 -3.19 -1.72 -15.72
N VAL A 64 -2.41 -2.72 -16.07
CA VAL A 64 -1.85 -3.67 -15.11
C VAL A 64 -0.46 -3.19 -14.71
N GLU A 65 -0.27 -2.98 -13.41
CA GLU A 65 1.02 -2.59 -12.84
C GLU A 65 2.08 -3.66 -13.14
N THR A 66 3.32 -3.22 -13.31
CA THR A 66 4.45 -4.15 -13.35
C THR A 66 4.87 -4.58 -11.94
N PRO A 67 5.50 -5.75 -11.77
CA PRO A 67 6.08 -6.15 -10.48
C PRO A 67 7.04 -5.10 -9.90
N GLU A 68 7.82 -4.45 -10.77
CA GLU A 68 8.79 -3.41 -10.39
C GLU A 68 8.08 -2.16 -9.84
N GLU A 69 6.95 -1.77 -10.42
CA GLU A 69 6.13 -0.66 -9.91
C GLU A 69 5.57 -0.98 -8.53
N VAL A 70 5.05 -2.18 -8.36
CA VAL A 70 4.54 -2.65 -7.06
C VAL A 70 5.65 -2.69 -6.02
N ALA A 71 6.80 -3.28 -6.35
CA ALA A 71 7.96 -3.33 -5.46
C ALA A 71 8.43 -1.94 -5.03
N ARG A 72 8.48 -0.98 -5.97
CA ARG A 72 8.85 0.42 -5.69
C ARG A 72 7.85 1.10 -4.77
N ARG A 73 6.54 0.86 -4.94
CA ARG A 73 5.48 1.39 -4.06
C ARG A 73 5.63 0.86 -2.64
N ILE A 74 5.92 -0.42 -2.49
CA ILE A 74 6.21 -1.06 -1.19
C ILE A 74 7.46 -0.44 -0.57
N GLU A 75 8.56 -0.35 -1.32
CA GLU A 75 9.81 0.23 -0.85
C GLU A 75 9.65 1.68 -0.39
N THR A 76 8.94 2.50 -1.15
CA THR A 76 8.61 3.89 -0.78
C THR A 76 7.88 3.93 0.55
N SER A 77 6.89 3.07 0.73
CA SER A 77 6.10 3.01 1.95
C SER A 77 6.94 2.58 3.15
N VAL A 78 7.79 1.59 2.99
CA VAL A 78 8.70 1.11 4.04
C VAL A 78 9.75 2.16 4.41
N LYS A 79 10.30 2.88 3.43
CA LYS A 79 11.25 3.98 3.69
C LYS A 79 10.66 5.10 4.54
N VAL A 80 9.38 5.43 4.33
CA VAL A 80 8.71 6.51 5.05
C VAL A 80 8.23 6.07 6.43
N LEU A 81 7.65 4.88 6.55
CA LEU A 81 6.93 4.43 7.75
C LEU A 81 7.69 3.39 8.58
N GLY A 82 8.71 2.76 8.01
CA GLY A 82 9.40 1.62 8.62
C GLY A 82 8.66 0.30 8.41
N GLU A 83 9.42 -0.79 8.42
CA GLU A 83 8.90 -2.16 8.21
C GLU A 83 7.93 -2.60 9.30
N SER A 84 8.14 -2.16 10.54
CA SER A 84 7.28 -2.55 11.66
C SER A 84 5.86 -2.02 11.54
N ARG A 85 5.66 -0.90 10.85
CA ARG A 85 4.35 -0.27 10.65
C ARG A 85 3.54 -0.99 9.56
N ILE A 86 4.18 -1.46 8.49
CA ILE A 86 3.51 -2.05 7.33
C ILE A 86 3.44 -3.55 7.50
N LYS A 87 2.24 -4.10 7.60
CA LYS A 87 2.01 -5.54 7.76
C LYS A 87 1.48 -6.19 6.50
N TRP A 88 0.76 -5.44 5.66
CA TRP A 88 0.13 -5.98 4.46
C TRP A 88 0.25 -5.00 3.30
N VAL A 89 0.27 -5.55 2.10
CA VAL A 89 0.05 -4.82 0.85
C VAL A 89 -1.15 -5.45 0.14
N HIS A 90 -1.93 -4.60 -0.51
CA HIS A 90 -3.20 -5.02 -1.08
C HIS A 90 -3.60 -4.11 -2.25
N PRO A 91 -4.62 -4.46 -3.04
CA PRO A 91 -5.26 -3.50 -3.94
C PRO A 91 -5.98 -2.40 -3.16
N ASP A 92 -6.10 -1.22 -3.74
CA ASP A 92 -6.79 -0.09 -3.10
C ASP A 92 -8.21 -0.43 -2.65
N CYS A 93 -8.90 -1.28 -3.39
CA CYS A 93 -10.24 -1.77 -3.07
C CYS A 93 -10.52 -3.10 -3.78
N GLY A 94 -11.75 -3.57 -3.75
CA GLY A 94 -12.17 -4.78 -4.47
C GLY A 94 -12.17 -4.62 -5.99
N PHE A 95 -11.98 -5.70 -6.72
CA PHE A 95 -11.83 -5.73 -8.18
C PHE A 95 -13.15 -5.83 -8.97
N TRP A 96 -14.28 -5.70 -8.33
CA TRP A 96 -15.57 -6.01 -8.93
C TRP A 96 -15.90 -5.21 -10.21
N MET A 97 -15.30 -4.03 -10.39
CA MET A 97 -15.46 -3.19 -11.59
C MET A 97 -14.52 -3.54 -12.73
N LEU A 98 -13.51 -4.38 -12.50
CA LEU A 98 -12.53 -4.74 -13.51
C LEU A 98 -12.95 -6.00 -14.29
N PRO A 99 -12.63 -6.08 -15.58
CA PRO A 99 -12.71 -7.37 -16.31
C PRO A 99 -11.90 -8.44 -15.57
N ARG A 100 -12.41 -9.66 -15.52
CA ARG A 100 -11.78 -10.79 -14.81
C ARG A 100 -10.31 -10.98 -15.17
N THR A 101 -10.01 -10.90 -16.47
CA THR A 101 -8.63 -11.06 -16.98
C THR A 101 -7.69 -9.97 -16.47
N VAL A 102 -8.18 -8.74 -16.32
CA VAL A 102 -7.40 -7.62 -15.75
C VAL A 102 -7.20 -7.84 -14.25
N ALA A 103 -8.24 -8.20 -13.51
CA ALA A 103 -8.17 -8.49 -12.09
C ALA A 103 -7.16 -9.62 -11.79
N ASP A 104 -7.21 -10.72 -12.52
CA ASP A 104 -6.29 -11.85 -12.37
C ASP A 104 -4.82 -11.43 -12.61
N ARG A 105 -4.57 -10.59 -13.62
CA ARG A 105 -3.23 -10.06 -13.91
C ARG A 105 -2.74 -9.07 -12.87
N LYS A 106 -3.62 -8.21 -12.35
CA LYS A 106 -3.29 -7.29 -11.25
C LYS A 106 -2.92 -8.05 -9.97
N MET A 107 -3.64 -9.13 -9.65
CA MET A 107 -3.29 -9.99 -8.52
C MET A 107 -1.95 -10.69 -8.72
N ALA A 108 -1.65 -11.16 -9.91
CA ALA A 108 -0.35 -11.73 -10.24
C ALA A 108 0.79 -10.70 -10.07
N ALA A 109 0.57 -9.46 -10.54
CA ALA A 109 1.52 -8.36 -10.39
C ALA A 109 1.75 -7.98 -8.92
N LEU A 110 0.71 -7.99 -8.10
CA LEU A 110 0.81 -7.75 -6.65
C LEU A 110 1.74 -8.76 -5.99
N VAL A 111 1.52 -10.05 -6.24
CA VAL A 111 2.32 -11.13 -5.65
C VAL A 111 3.76 -11.06 -6.14
N ALA A 112 3.97 -10.93 -7.45
CA ALA A 112 5.30 -10.83 -8.04
C ALA A 112 6.06 -9.59 -7.53
N GLY A 113 5.39 -8.46 -7.37
CA GLY A 113 6.01 -7.24 -6.84
C GLY A 113 6.39 -7.34 -5.36
N ARG A 114 5.55 -7.98 -4.55
CA ARG A 114 5.90 -8.31 -3.17
C ARG A 114 7.13 -9.22 -3.11
N ASP A 115 7.17 -10.27 -3.91
CA ASP A 115 8.28 -11.22 -3.93
C ASP A 115 9.59 -10.55 -4.39
N LEU A 116 9.51 -9.66 -5.38
CA LEU A 116 10.64 -8.87 -5.83
C LEU A 116 11.17 -7.95 -4.71
N PHE A 117 10.29 -7.28 -3.97
CA PHE A 117 10.68 -6.46 -2.82
C PHE A 117 11.35 -7.30 -1.72
N GLU A 118 10.78 -8.43 -1.36
CA GLU A 118 11.32 -9.31 -0.31
C GLU A 118 12.67 -9.92 -0.73
N GLY A 119 12.87 -10.30 -1.99
CA GLY A 119 14.15 -10.76 -2.53
C GLY A 119 15.23 -9.71 -2.40
N SER A 120 14.97 -8.49 -2.85
CA SER A 120 15.92 -7.37 -2.74
C SER A 120 16.24 -6.98 -1.30
N ARG A 121 15.26 -7.12 -0.39
CA ARG A 121 15.45 -6.90 1.06
C ARG A 121 16.40 -7.94 1.65
N SER A 122 16.21 -9.20 1.33
CA SER A 122 17.07 -10.29 1.81
C SER A 122 18.53 -10.13 1.35
N GLU A 123 18.75 -9.69 0.12
CA GLU A 123 20.09 -9.39 -0.42
C GLU A 123 20.75 -8.26 0.38
N ARG A 124 20.06 -7.14 0.63
CA ARG A 124 20.60 -6.02 1.40
C ARG A 124 20.93 -6.38 2.86
N LEU A 125 20.14 -7.25 3.49
CA LEU A 125 20.42 -7.72 4.85
C LEU A 125 21.68 -8.58 4.88
N ASN A 126 21.85 -9.48 3.92
CA ASN A 126 23.03 -10.33 3.83
C ASN A 126 24.31 -9.52 3.55
N GLU A 127 24.26 -8.46 2.75
CA GLU A 127 25.39 -7.57 2.50
C GLU A 127 25.85 -6.82 3.75
N ASN A 128 24.90 -6.42 4.61
CA ASN A 128 25.20 -5.70 5.85
C ASN A 128 25.77 -6.60 6.96
N ASP A 129 25.51 -7.91 6.92
CA ASP A 129 26.05 -8.87 7.88
C ASP A 129 27.56 -9.15 7.67
N TYR A 130 28.15 -8.70 6.56
CA TYR A 130 29.58 -8.83 6.25
C TYR A 130 30.41 -7.56 6.53
N LEU A 131 29.80 -6.52 7.09
CA LEU A 131 30.45 -5.28 7.49
C LEU A 131 30.56 -5.19 9.02
#